data_1849f37e6b4fba686a3ba23cef0c5468
#
_entry.id   1849f37e6b4fba686a3ba23cef0c5468
#
_cell.length_a   1.000
_cell.length_b   1.000
_cell.length_c   1.000
_cell.angle_alpha   90.00
_cell.angle_beta   90.00
_cell.angle_gamma   90.00
#
_symmetry.space_group_name_H-M   'P 1'
#
loop_
_entity.id
_entity.type
_entity.pdbx_description
1 polymer ?
#
loop_
_entity_poly.entity_id
_entity_poly.type
_entity_poly.pdbx_seq_one_letter_code
_entity_poly.pdbx_strand_id
1 'polypeptide(L)'
;MLRTIFDPYSDLFLEYIETTKKNDMQTNHYHDTYELFFVVKGIRYIFLDGVCHVLNPGDIILIKPYQTHYMQSLSSDFYARYVLNFAPDYLDGMLKPAEKQRFLEVLQNDILHLTTEQSGELVEVFERLRKYYNRHDAVAEKLKQNYCLELLLLCRDYYTRQERTQMPELSAAPRQEIL
;
A
#
# COMPACT_ATOMS: atom_id res chain seq x y z
N MET A 1 -11.13 21.33 8.94
CA MET A 1 -10.36 20.23 9.54
C MET A 1 -11.31 19.04 9.61
N LEU A 2 -11.36 18.24 8.53
CA LEU A 2 -12.23 17.06 8.47
C LEU A 2 -11.39 15.89 8.97
N ARG A 3 -11.70 15.43 10.18
CA ARG A 3 -11.26 14.10 10.62
C ARG A 3 -11.94 13.10 9.73
N THR A 4 -11.17 12.30 9.00
CA THR A 4 -11.64 11.05 8.39
C THR A 4 -12.33 10.27 9.51
N ILE A 5 -13.47 9.64 9.20
CA ILE A 5 -14.24 8.82 10.14
C ILE A 5 -13.43 7.52 10.35
N PHE A 6 -12.29 7.63 11.00
CA PHE A 6 -11.62 6.51 11.63
C PHE A 6 -12.38 6.22 12.91
N ASP A 7 -12.77 4.98 13.12
CA ASP A 7 -13.09 4.54 14.45
C ASP A 7 -11.83 4.76 15.31
N PRO A 8 -11.83 5.71 16.26
CA PRO A 8 -10.64 6.01 17.06
C PRO A 8 -10.21 4.85 17.96
N TYR A 9 -10.95 3.75 17.95
CA TYR A 9 -10.71 2.52 18.71
C TYR A 9 -10.26 1.36 17.84
N SER A 10 -10.08 1.53 16.53
CA SER A 10 -9.63 0.48 15.62
C SER A 10 -8.20 0.75 15.15
N ASP A 11 -7.27 -0.12 15.53
CA ASP A 11 -5.87 -0.09 15.07
C ASP A 11 -5.73 -0.46 13.59
N LEU A 12 -6.82 -0.94 12.95
CA LEU A 12 -6.88 -1.35 11.56
C LEU A 12 -8.18 -0.90 10.91
N PHE A 13 -8.09 -0.23 9.77
CA PHE A 13 -9.23 0.09 8.91
C PHE A 13 -9.03 -0.51 7.53
N LEU A 14 -10.06 -1.19 7.01
CA LEU A 14 -10.09 -1.75 5.66
C LEU A 14 -11.33 -1.26 4.92
N GLU A 15 -11.12 -0.73 3.72
CA GLU A 15 -12.18 -0.34 2.81
C GLU A 15 -11.94 -0.94 1.41
N TYR A 16 -12.99 -1.45 0.79
CA TYR A 16 -13.06 -1.72 -0.64
C TYR A 16 -14.15 -0.87 -1.24
N ILE A 17 -13.82 -0.10 -2.26
CA ILE A 17 -14.78 0.69 -3.03
C ILE A 17 -14.76 0.22 -4.47
N GLU A 18 -15.96 0.04 -5.02
CA GLU A 18 -16.21 -0.14 -6.45
C GLU A 18 -17.33 0.81 -6.85
N THR A 19 -17.08 1.75 -7.75
CA THR A 19 -18.03 2.82 -8.07
C THR A 19 -17.81 3.39 -9.47
N THR A 20 -18.92 3.88 -10.05
CA THR A 20 -18.91 4.75 -11.26
C THR A 20 -19.07 6.23 -10.91
N LYS A 21 -19.24 6.55 -9.62
CA LYS A 21 -19.42 7.92 -9.17
C LYS A 21 -18.08 8.56 -8.89
N LYS A 22 -17.98 9.86 -9.19
CA LYS A 22 -16.85 10.67 -8.74
C LYS A 22 -16.75 10.58 -7.21
N ASN A 23 -15.63 10.08 -6.74
CA ASN A 23 -15.34 9.97 -5.31
C ASN A 23 -14.02 10.70 -5.04
N ASP A 24 -14.07 12.02 -5.18
CA ASP A 24 -12.91 12.88 -4.96
C ASP A 24 -12.85 13.31 -3.50
N MET A 25 -11.67 13.26 -2.93
CA MET A 25 -11.39 13.93 -1.67
C MET A 25 -11.36 15.45 -1.91
N GLN A 26 -12.18 16.18 -1.17
CA GLN A 26 -12.34 17.64 -1.39
C GLN A 26 -11.22 18.47 -0.79
N THR A 27 -10.42 17.90 0.13
CA THR A 27 -9.38 18.64 0.85
C THR A 27 -8.16 17.75 1.15
N ASN A 28 -7.01 18.41 1.19
CA ASN A 28 -5.80 17.82 1.78
C ASN A 28 -6.07 17.37 3.22
N HIS A 29 -5.67 16.17 3.56
CA HIS A 29 -5.75 15.65 4.90
C HIS A 29 -4.50 14.82 5.23
N TYR A 30 -4.37 14.48 6.49
CA TYR A 30 -3.37 13.55 7.01
C TYR A 30 -3.98 12.76 8.18
N HIS A 31 -3.38 11.66 8.52
CA HIS A 31 -3.73 10.82 9.66
C HIS A 31 -2.45 10.29 10.32
N ASP A 32 -2.58 9.70 11.49
CA ASP A 32 -1.48 9.15 12.29
C ASP A 32 -1.20 7.67 12.02
N THR A 33 -1.87 7.10 11.01
CA THR A 33 -1.71 5.71 10.57
C THR A 33 -0.93 5.62 9.26
N TYR A 34 -0.38 4.45 8.97
CA TYR A 34 0.01 4.08 7.60
C TYR A 34 -1.24 3.81 6.78
N GLU A 35 -1.19 4.15 5.49
CA GLU A 35 -2.24 3.80 4.52
C GLU A 35 -1.63 3.07 3.33
N LEU A 36 -2.02 1.82 3.13
CA LEU A 36 -1.73 1.07 1.92
C LEU A 36 -2.89 1.29 0.94
N PHE A 37 -2.61 2.00 -0.15
CA PHE A 37 -3.59 2.33 -1.17
C PHE A 37 -3.31 1.55 -2.44
N PHE A 38 -4.26 0.71 -2.86
CA PHE A 38 -4.13 -0.17 -4.02
C PHE A 38 -5.23 0.06 -5.04
N VAL A 39 -4.85 0.44 -6.27
CA VAL A 39 -5.78 0.65 -7.40
C VAL A 39 -6.01 -0.67 -8.12
N VAL A 40 -7.25 -1.17 -8.09
CA VAL A 40 -7.64 -2.39 -8.80
C VAL A 40 -8.13 -2.07 -10.21
N LYS A 41 -8.89 -0.99 -10.38
CA LYS A 41 -9.45 -0.54 -11.67
C LYS A 41 -9.54 0.98 -11.73
N GLY A 42 -9.47 1.52 -12.96
CA GLY A 42 -9.54 2.95 -13.20
C GLY A 42 -8.23 3.68 -12.89
N ILE A 43 -8.18 4.98 -13.15
CA ILE A 43 -7.01 5.83 -12.96
C ILE A 43 -7.32 6.87 -11.89
N ARG A 44 -6.34 7.15 -11.02
CA ARG A 44 -6.45 8.19 -9.98
C ARG A 44 -5.22 9.08 -9.96
N TYR A 45 -5.45 10.35 -9.63
CA TYR A 45 -4.40 11.27 -9.25
C TYR A 45 -4.32 11.28 -7.73
N ILE A 46 -3.14 11.05 -7.19
CA ILE A 46 -2.84 11.25 -5.79
C ILE A 46 -1.81 12.37 -5.66
N PHE A 47 -2.10 13.28 -4.76
CA PHE A 47 -1.18 14.35 -4.39
C PHE A 47 -0.60 14.01 -3.02
N LEU A 48 0.72 13.86 -2.97
CA LEU A 48 1.48 13.57 -1.75
C LEU A 48 2.41 14.74 -1.49
N ASP A 49 2.25 15.42 -0.36
CA ASP A 49 3.04 16.61 0.00
C ASP A 49 3.12 17.65 -1.13
N GLY A 50 2.03 17.79 -1.90
CA GLY A 50 1.93 18.72 -3.02
C GLY A 50 2.46 18.19 -4.37
N VAL A 51 3.03 16.98 -4.42
CA VAL A 51 3.46 16.33 -5.67
C VAL A 51 2.36 15.45 -6.22
N CYS A 52 2.02 15.62 -7.49
CA CYS A 52 1.00 14.82 -8.18
C CYS A 52 1.60 13.54 -8.76
N HIS A 53 0.98 12.41 -8.44
CA HIS A 53 1.26 11.11 -9.03
C HIS A 53 0.03 10.55 -9.72
N VAL A 54 0.24 9.79 -10.80
CA VAL A 54 -0.82 9.05 -11.50
C VAL A 54 -0.76 7.61 -11.06
N LEU A 55 -1.87 7.09 -10.56
CA LEU A 55 -2.03 5.68 -10.20
C LEU A 55 -2.90 4.97 -11.22
N ASN A 56 -2.38 3.90 -11.80
CA ASN A 56 -3.04 3.02 -12.76
C ASN A 56 -3.51 1.73 -12.08
N PRO A 57 -4.35 0.90 -12.73
CA PRO A 57 -4.64 -0.43 -12.23
C PRO A 57 -3.37 -1.25 -12.00
N GLY A 58 -3.26 -1.86 -10.82
CA GLY A 58 -2.06 -2.57 -10.38
C GLY A 58 -1.06 -1.70 -9.59
N ASP A 59 -1.30 -0.39 -9.48
CA ASP A 59 -0.43 0.47 -8.68
C ASP A 59 -0.82 0.43 -7.20
N ILE A 60 0.20 0.32 -6.36
CA ILE A 60 0.07 0.37 -4.92
C ILE A 60 1.08 1.35 -4.33
N ILE A 61 0.66 2.08 -3.29
CA ILE A 61 1.49 3.05 -2.58
C ILE A 61 1.25 2.94 -1.08
N LEU A 62 2.32 3.13 -0.29
CA LEU A 62 2.23 3.24 1.16
C LEU A 62 2.42 4.71 1.57
N ILE A 63 1.36 5.31 2.09
CA ILE A 63 1.34 6.66 2.65
C ILE A 63 1.74 6.55 4.12
N LYS A 64 2.72 7.34 4.55
CA LYS A 64 3.20 7.32 5.94
C LYS A 64 2.36 8.19 6.86
N PRO A 65 2.40 7.95 8.18
CA PRO A 65 1.75 8.82 9.15
C PRO A 65 2.14 10.29 8.95
N TYR A 66 1.16 11.17 9.10
CA TYR A 66 1.27 12.64 8.96
C TYR A 66 1.64 13.15 7.56
N GLN A 67 1.74 12.28 6.55
CA GLN A 67 1.93 12.70 5.18
C GLN A 67 0.65 13.31 4.62
N THR A 68 0.73 14.56 4.13
CA THR A 68 -0.43 15.22 3.54
C THR A 68 -0.75 14.63 2.17
N HIS A 69 -2.01 14.28 1.99
CA HIS A 69 -2.45 13.69 0.73
C HIS A 69 -3.91 13.99 0.41
N TYR A 70 -4.24 13.92 -0.86
CA TYR A 70 -5.62 13.88 -1.35
C TYR A 70 -5.68 13.23 -2.73
N MET A 71 -6.87 12.76 -3.12
CA MET A 71 -7.09 12.09 -4.38
C MET A 71 -8.13 12.78 -5.24
N GLN A 72 -7.91 12.73 -6.55
CA GLN A 72 -8.82 13.23 -7.56
C GLN A 72 -9.05 12.21 -8.68
N SER A 73 -10.26 12.21 -9.21
CA SER A 73 -10.63 11.47 -10.43
C SER A 73 -10.48 12.37 -11.64
N LEU A 74 -9.94 11.86 -12.72
CA LEU A 74 -9.98 12.57 -14.00
C LEU A 74 -11.37 12.54 -14.64
N SER A 75 -12.05 11.42 -14.48
CA SER A 75 -13.34 11.13 -15.11
C SER A 75 -14.27 10.42 -14.14
N SER A 76 -15.54 10.29 -14.51
CA SER A 76 -16.54 9.48 -13.80
C SER A 76 -16.49 8.01 -14.18
N ASP A 77 -15.32 7.51 -14.63
CA ASP A 77 -15.17 6.14 -15.07
C ASP A 77 -15.20 5.15 -13.89
N PHE A 78 -15.50 3.92 -14.23
CA PHE A 78 -15.50 2.81 -13.28
C PHE A 78 -14.16 2.70 -12.55
N TYR A 79 -14.25 2.65 -11.23
CA TYR A 79 -13.09 2.64 -10.34
C TYR A 79 -13.25 1.63 -9.22
N ALA A 80 -12.18 0.91 -8.91
CA ALA A 80 -12.12 0.01 -7.77
C ALA A 80 -10.77 0.12 -7.05
N ARG A 81 -10.80 0.12 -5.73
CA ARG A 81 -9.61 0.21 -4.88
C ARG A 81 -9.77 -0.51 -3.55
N TYR A 82 -8.65 -0.91 -2.97
CA TYR A 82 -8.53 -1.20 -1.55
C TYR A 82 -7.78 -0.08 -0.84
N VAL A 83 -8.20 0.20 0.39
CA VAL A 83 -7.48 1.02 1.35
C VAL A 83 -7.33 0.24 2.63
N LEU A 84 -6.11 0.12 3.13
CA LEU A 84 -5.80 -0.48 4.41
C LEU A 84 -5.01 0.53 5.24
N ASN A 85 -5.64 1.04 6.30
CA ASN A 85 -4.94 1.85 7.27
C ASN A 85 -4.64 1.01 8.52
N PHE A 86 -3.44 1.18 9.06
CA PHE A 86 -3.02 0.50 10.28
C PHE A 86 -2.16 1.40 11.16
N ALA A 87 -2.32 1.26 12.48
CA ALA A 87 -1.54 2.01 13.45
C ALA A 87 -0.05 1.65 13.36
N PRO A 88 0.88 2.57 13.66
CA PRO A 88 2.32 2.31 13.62
C PRO A 88 2.78 1.13 14.48
N ASP A 89 2.07 0.83 15.56
CA ASP A 89 2.35 -0.28 16.49
C ASP A 89 1.53 -1.55 16.21
N TYR A 90 0.63 -1.52 15.19
CA TYR A 90 -0.26 -2.64 14.86
C TYR A 90 0.48 -3.97 14.62
N LEU A 91 1.70 -3.91 14.11
CA LEU A 91 2.56 -5.07 13.83
C LEU A 91 3.61 -5.33 14.91
N ASP A 92 3.53 -4.64 16.04
CA ASP A 92 4.44 -4.87 17.15
C ASP A 92 4.26 -6.28 17.73
N GLY A 93 5.36 -6.93 18.05
CA GLY A 93 5.38 -8.33 18.45
C GLY A 93 5.38 -9.34 17.29
N MET A 94 5.12 -8.93 16.05
CA MET A 94 5.26 -9.76 14.86
C MET A 94 6.60 -9.55 14.14
N LEU A 95 7.11 -8.33 14.18
CA LEU A 95 8.40 -7.93 13.62
C LEU A 95 9.25 -7.28 14.71
N LYS A 96 10.56 -7.46 14.62
CA LYS A 96 11.49 -6.66 15.42
C LYS A 96 11.44 -5.20 14.96
N PRO A 97 11.62 -4.21 15.86
CA PRO A 97 11.53 -2.80 15.50
C PRO A 97 12.38 -2.40 14.29
N ALA A 98 13.63 -2.86 14.21
CA ALA A 98 14.52 -2.58 13.09
C ALA A 98 14.07 -3.25 11.77
N GLU A 99 13.42 -4.42 11.84
CA GLU A 99 12.85 -5.10 10.67
C GLU A 99 11.62 -4.33 10.19
N LYS A 100 10.70 -3.99 11.10
CA LYS A 100 9.50 -3.20 10.80
C LYS A 100 9.87 -1.88 10.10
N GLN A 101 10.82 -1.14 10.65
CA GLN A 101 11.29 0.11 10.07
C GLN A 101 11.81 -0.09 8.63
N ARG A 102 12.69 -1.06 8.41
CA ARG A 102 13.22 -1.37 7.07
C ARG A 102 12.13 -1.77 6.07
N PHE A 103 11.11 -2.51 6.52
CA PHE A 103 9.99 -2.91 5.67
C PHE A 103 9.18 -1.71 5.20
N LEU A 104 8.88 -0.81 6.12
CA LEU A 104 8.05 0.35 5.84
C LEU A 104 8.80 1.43 5.05
N GLU A 105 10.09 1.65 5.31
CA GLU A 105 10.91 2.65 4.60
C GLU A 105 11.00 2.39 3.10
N VAL A 106 11.14 1.13 2.69
CA VAL A 106 11.26 0.77 1.27
C VAL A 106 9.98 1.08 0.48
N LEU A 107 8.81 1.02 1.13
CA LEU A 107 7.51 1.21 0.48
C LEU A 107 7.01 2.67 0.50
N GLN A 108 7.69 3.56 1.24
CA GLN A 108 7.16 4.90 1.55
C GLN A 108 7.37 5.97 0.48
N ASN A 109 8.19 5.75 -0.52
CA ASN A 109 8.59 6.81 -1.44
C ASN A 109 8.27 6.53 -2.90
N ASP A 110 7.85 5.32 -3.23
CA ASP A 110 7.66 4.89 -4.60
C ASP A 110 6.31 4.22 -4.83
N ILE A 111 5.80 4.39 -6.04
CA ILE A 111 4.66 3.63 -6.53
C ILE A 111 5.19 2.27 -6.98
N LEU A 112 4.68 1.22 -6.36
CA LEU A 112 4.95 -0.14 -6.78
C LEU A 112 3.97 -0.53 -7.89
N HIS A 113 4.49 -0.82 -9.08
CA HIS A 113 3.73 -1.26 -10.24
C HIS A 113 3.65 -2.79 -10.28
N LEU A 114 2.46 -3.33 -10.06
CA LEU A 114 2.24 -4.78 -10.00
C LEU A 114 1.86 -5.34 -11.37
N THR A 115 2.33 -6.55 -11.66
CA THR A 115 1.80 -7.34 -12.77
C THR A 115 0.37 -7.80 -12.47
N THR A 116 -0.35 -8.29 -13.49
CA THR A 116 -1.70 -8.83 -13.32
C THR A 116 -1.72 -10.00 -12.32
N GLU A 117 -0.70 -10.87 -12.35
CA GLU A 117 -0.56 -11.99 -11.43
C GLU A 117 -0.34 -11.51 -9.98
N GLN A 118 0.60 -10.60 -9.77
CA GLN A 118 0.88 -9.99 -8.46
C GLN A 118 -0.33 -9.24 -7.90
N SER A 119 -1.06 -8.50 -8.76
CA SER A 119 -2.31 -7.83 -8.38
C SER A 119 -3.36 -8.84 -7.93
N GLY A 120 -3.50 -9.97 -8.63
CA GLY A 120 -4.40 -11.06 -8.25
C GLY A 120 -4.05 -11.65 -6.88
N GLU A 121 -2.76 -11.90 -6.63
CA GLU A 121 -2.28 -12.40 -5.34
C GLU A 121 -2.60 -11.45 -4.19
N LEU A 122 -2.38 -10.13 -4.38
CA LEU A 122 -2.74 -9.15 -3.35
C LEU A 122 -4.26 -9.07 -3.12
N VAL A 123 -5.07 -9.12 -4.18
CA VAL A 123 -6.53 -9.14 -4.05
C VAL A 123 -6.98 -10.32 -3.19
N GLU A 124 -6.41 -11.51 -3.38
CA GLU A 124 -6.73 -12.68 -2.55
C GLU A 124 -6.41 -12.46 -1.07
N VAL A 125 -5.31 -11.81 -0.74
CA VAL A 125 -4.96 -11.49 0.65
C VAL A 125 -5.92 -10.44 1.22
N PHE A 126 -6.26 -9.39 0.46
CA PHE A 126 -7.26 -8.40 0.88
C PHE A 126 -8.62 -9.04 1.14
N GLU A 127 -9.08 -9.97 0.29
CA GLU A 127 -10.34 -10.66 0.49
C GLU A 127 -10.32 -11.60 1.71
N ARG A 128 -9.19 -12.25 1.99
CA ARG A 128 -9.00 -13.01 3.25
C ARG A 128 -9.08 -12.08 4.47
N LEU A 129 -8.43 -10.93 4.43
CA LEU A 129 -8.51 -9.92 5.49
C LEU A 129 -9.96 -9.43 5.67
N ARG A 130 -10.66 -9.12 4.57
CA ARG A 130 -12.05 -8.66 4.57
C ARG A 130 -13.01 -9.65 5.24
N LYS A 131 -12.79 -10.94 5.04
CA LYS A 131 -13.59 -12.00 5.66
C LYS A 131 -13.58 -11.94 7.19
N TYR A 132 -12.47 -11.50 7.79
CA TYR A 132 -12.31 -11.44 9.25
C TYR A 132 -12.45 -10.03 9.81
N TYR A 133 -12.60 -9.00 8.95
CA TYR A 133 -12.55 -7.61 9.35
C TYR A 133 -13.56 -7.24 10.45
N ASN A 134 -14.82 -7.69 10.32
CA ASN A 134 -15.89 -7.41 11.27
C ASN A 134 -15.92 -8.37 12.48
N ARG A 135 -14.93 -9.22 12.62
CA ARG A 135 -14.80 -10.12 13.78
C ARG A 135 -13.80 -9.53 14.77
N HIS A 136 -14.14 -9.65 16.07
CA HIS A 136 -13.35 -9.08 17.18
C HIS A 136 -12.89 -10.14 18.20
N ASP A 137 -12.94 -11.42 17.83
CA ASP A 137 -12.36 -12.48 18.68
C ASP A 137 -10.84 -12.57 18.49
N ALA A 138 -10.14 -13.13 19.48
CA ALA A 138 -8.69 -13.20 19.50
C ALA A 138 -8.08 -13.91 18.28
N VAL A 139 -8.79 -14.89 17.69
CA VAL A 139 -8.33 -15.58 16.48
C VAL A 139 -8.43 -14.67 15.27
N ALA A 140 -9.55 -13.96 15.13
CA ALA A 140 -9.75 -13.02 14.03
C ALA A 140 -8.74 -11.87 14.09
N GLU A 141 -8.44 -11.33 15.29
CA GLU A 141 -7.43 -10.27 15.44
C GLU A 141 -6.04 -10.75 14.97
N LYS A 142 -5.64 -11.97 15.33
CA LYS A 142 -4.37 -12.55 14.87
C LYS A 142 -4.35 -12.80 13.37
N LEU A 143 -5.47 -13.24 12.78
CA LEU A 143 -5.57 -13.42 11.33
C LEU A 143 -5.49 -12.08 10.60
N LYS A 144 -6.14 -11.02 11.10
CA LYS A 144 -6.03 -9.67 10.53
C LYS A 144 -4.59 -9.16 10.56
N GLN A 145 -3.90 -9.32 11.68
CA GLN A 145 -2.47 -8.96 11.79
C GLN A 145 -1.61 -9.73 10.78
N ASN A 146 -1.83 -11.05 10.65
CA ASN A 146 -1.09 -11.88 9.70
C ASN A 146 -1.32 -11.45 8.26
N TYR A 147 -2.57 -11.17 7.85
CA TYR A 147 -2.86 -10.72 6.48
C TYR A 147 -2.31 -9.31 6.21
N CYS A 148 -2.37 -8.40 7.17
CA CYS A 148 -1.71 -7.10 7.05
C CYS A 148 -0.20 -7.26 6.83
N LEU A 149 0.45 -8.11 7.62
CA LEU A 149 1.87 -8.42 7.45
C LEU A 149 2.15 -9.09 6.10
N GLU A 150 1.33 -10.05 5.66
CA GLU A 150 1.45 -10.73 4.37
C GLU A 150 1.41 -9.73 3.21
N LEU A 151 0.46 -8.78 3.22
CA LEU A 151 0.39 -7.71 2.21
C LEU A 151 1.68 -6.90 2.14
N LEU A 152 2.23 -6.48 3.28
CA LEU A 152 3.47 -5.70 3.33
C LEU A 152 4.68 -6.50 2.86
N LEU A 153 4.75 -7.79 3.22
CA LEU A 153 5.84 -8.68 2.81
C LEU A 153 5.82 -8.91 1.29
N LEU A 154 4.65 -9.16 0.70
CA LEU A 154 4.48 -9.30 -0.74
C LEU A 154 4.86 -8.01 -1.48
N CYS A 155 4.36 -6.86 -1.04
CA CYS A 155 4.73 -5.57 -1.63
C CYS A 155 6.25 -5.36 -1.60
N ARG A 156 6.91 -5.67 -0.49
CA ARG A 156 8.36 -5.54 -0.38
C ARG A 156 9.10 -6.51 -1.31
N ASP A 157 8.68 -7.77 -1.38
CA ASP A 157 9.32 -8.75 -2.27
C ASP A 157 9.22 -8.31 -3.74
N TYR A 158 8.03 -7.83 -4.16
CA TYR A 158 7.82 -7.32 -5.51
C TYR A 158 8.66 -6.07 -5.79
N TYR A 159 8.72 -5.12 -4.85
CA TYR A 159 9.58 -3.94 -4.97
C TYR A 159 11.05 -4.33 -5.16
N THR A 160 11.57 -5.22 -4.32
CA THR A 160 12.95 -5.68 -4.40
C THR A 160 13.28 -6.37 -5.73
N ARG A 161 12.32 -7.11 -6.30
CA ARG A 161 12.49 -7.74 -7.61
C ARG A 161 12.50 -6.71 -8.74
N GLN A 162 11.66 -5.69 -8.66
CA GLN A 162 11.63 -4.60 -9.65
C GLN A 162 12.93 -3.80 -9.65
N GLU A 163 13.46 -3.43 -8.47
CA GLU A 163 14.75 -2.75 -8.36
C GLU A 163 15.89 -3.55 -9.00
N ARG A 164 15.95 -4.87 -8.74
CA ARG A 164 16.97 -5.75 -9.33
C ARG A 164 16.89 -5.82 -10.85
N THR A 165 15.70 -5.76 -11.42
CA THR A 165 15.49 -5.81 -12.86
C THR A 165 15.85 -4.48 -13.53
N GLN A 166 15.77 -3.37 -12.82
CA GLN A 166 16.09 -2.04 -13.32
C GLN A 166 17.58 -1.67 -13.16
N MET A 167 18.33 -2.38 -12.32
CA MET A 167 19.78 -2.19 -12.24
C MET A 167 20.44 -2.78 -13.49
N PRO A 168 21.17 -1.95 -14.32
CA PRO A 168 21.91 -2.51 -15.42
C PRO A 168 22.94 -3.50 -14.85
N GLU A 169 23.04 -4.70 -15.46
CA GLU A 169 24.16 -5.60 -15.21
C GLU A 169 25.45 -4.79 -15.40
N LEU A 170 26.15 -4.52 -14.31
CA LEU A 170 27.53 -4.05 -14.38
C LEU A 170 28.29 -5.18 -15.08
N SER A 171 28.45 -5.05 -16.39
CA SER A 171 29.24 -5.96 -17.21
C SER A 171 30.55 -6.19 -16.49
N ALA A 172 30.80 -7.45 -16.14
CA ALA A 172 32.09 -7.86 -15.62
C ALA A 172 33.14 -7.38 -16.60
N ALA A 173 33.97 -6.42 -16.19
CA ALA A 173 35.11 -5.96 -16.98
C ALA A 173 35.95 -7.18 -17.34
N PRO A 174 36.35 -7.37 -18.60
CA PRO A 174 37.18 -8.50 -18.99
C PRO A 174 38.47 -8.42 -18.16
N ARG A 175 38.79 -9.52 -17.46
CA ARG A 175 40.12 -9.67 -16.82
C ARG A 175 41.14 -9.55 -17.91
N GLN A 176 41.91 -8.47 -17.94
CA GLN A 176 43.14 -8.39 -18.72
C GLN A 176 44.10 -9.42 -18.14
N GLU A 177 44.33 -10.49 -18.88
CA GLU A 177 45.46 -11.36 -18.66
C GLU A 177 46.72 -10.56 -18.96
N ILE A 178 47.50 -10.28 -17.92
CA ILE A 178 48.84 -9.74 -18.04
C ILE A 178 49.77 -10.92 -18.39
N LEU A 179 50.26 -10.95 -19.62
CA LEU A 179 51.38 -11.79 -20.06
C LEU A 179 52.67 -11.27 -19.46
#